data_6993d7b69aebf454e91d9656b6fe12f3
#
_entry.id   6993d7b69aebf454e91d9656b6fe12f3
#
_cell.length_a   1.000
_cell.length_b   1.000
_cell.length_c   1.000
_cell.angle_alpha   90.00
_cell.angle_beta   90.00
_cell.angle_gamma   90.00
#
_symmetry.space_group_name_H-M   'P 1'
#
loop_
_entity.id
_entity.type
_entity.pdbx_description
1 polymer ?
#
loop_
_entity_poly.entity_id
_entity_poly.type
_entity_poly.pdbx_seq_one_letter_code
_entity_poly.pdbx_strand_id
1 'polypeptide(L)'
;MEPDFWHQRWREGRIGFHQDEPTPLLLAHWSALALASGSQVFVPLAGKSLDLVWLAAQGHRVLGVELSPLAVAQFFAEHGLTPQVHDSRYGRHYRAGEIELICGDVFGLDAEALADCAAVYDRAALIALPPPLRRRYVHELHALLPAGCRGLLITLEYPPHEKQGPPFAVAEAEVRELYGRDWRVETLERRDILAQQPGFVAEGVSKMETVVYRL
;
A
#
# COMPACT_ATOMS: atom_id res chain seq x y z
N MET A 1 6.81 12.69 -5.78
CA MET A 1 5.71 13.60 -5.40
C MET A 1 6.09 14.19 -4.07
N GLU A 2 5.93 15.49 -3.92
CA GLU A 2 6.40 16.19 -2.73
C GLU A 2 5.60 15.78 -1.50
N PRO A 3 6.24 15.60 -0.32
CA PRO A 3 5.57 15.26 0.94
C PRO A 3 4.41 16.20 1.27
N ASP A 4 4.58 17.50 1.01
CA ASP A 4 3.57 18.52 1.29
C ASP A 4 2.26 18.30 0.55
N PHE A 5 2.28 17.70 -0.65
CA PHE A 5 1.08 17.33 -1.40
C PHE A 5 0.19 16.36 -0.60
N TRP A 6 0.80 15.30 0.01
CA TRP A 6 0.07 14.32 0.79
C TRP A 6 -0.38 14.89 2.12
N HIS A 7 0.45 15.66 2.81
CA HIS A 7 0.05 16.36 4.04
C HIS A 7 -1.13 17.30 3.81
N GLN A 8 -1.16 17.99 2.68
CA GLN A 8 -2.29 18.86 2.33
C GLN A 8 -3.57 18.04 2.09
N ARG A 9 -3.50 16.93 1.32
CA ARG A 9 -4.66 16.07 1.09
C ARG A 9 -5.28 15.55 2.38
N TRP A 10 -4.45 15.11 3.33
CA TRP A 10 -4.92 14.67 4.64
C TRP A 10 -5.60 15.81 5.41
N ARG A 11 -5.00 17.00 5.46
CA ARG A 11 -5.58 18.16 6.15
C ARG A 11 -6.93 18.60 5.54
N GLU A 12 -7.08 18.50 4.24
CA GLU A 12 -8.28 18.89 3.51
C GLU A 12 -9.34 17.78 3.41
N GLY A 13 -9.09 16.60 3.99
CA GLY A 13 -9.99 15.45 3.90
C GLY A 13 -10.14 14.88 2.48
N ARG A 14 -9.24 15.19 1.56
CA ARG A 14 -9.23 14.67 0.19
C ARG A 14 -8.62 13.27 0.13
N ILE A 15 -9.23 12.32 0.83
CA ILE A 15 -8.77 10.96 1.07
C ILE A 15 -9.64 9.90 0.36
N GLY A 16 -10.10 10.18 -0.85
CA GLY A 16 -10.95 9.25 -1.62
C GLY A 16 -10.35 7.86 -1.89
N PHE A 17 -9.09 7.64 -1.51
CA PHE A 17 -8.44 6.33 -1.49
C PHE A 17 -8.72 5.53 -0.21
N HIS A 18 -9.19 6.18 0.85
CA HIS A 18 -9.61 5.51 2.09
C HIS A 18 -10.94 4.78 1.88
N GLN A 19 -11.08 3.63 2.49
CA GLN A 19 -12.28 2.80 2.45
C GLN A 19 -12.76 2.55 3.87
N ASP A 20 -14.09 2.46 4.04
CA ASP A 20 -14.74 2.23 5.33
C ASP A 20 -14.79 0.74 5.71
N GLU A 21 -14.30 -0.14 4.83
CA GLU A 21 -14.21 -1.58 5.03
C GLU A 21 -12.85 -2.10 4.53
N PRO A 22 -12.37 -3.26 5.02
CA PRO A 22 -11.20 -3.92 4.46
C PRO A 22 -11.39 -4.20 2.97
N THR A 23 -10.33 -4.05 2.19
CA THR A 23 -10.35 -4.21 0.74
C THR A 23 -10.85 -5.61 0.35
N PRO A 24 -11.97 -5.76 -0.38
CA PRO A 24 -12.51 -7.08 -0.76
C PRO A 24 -11.50 -7.97 -1.51
N LEU A 25 -10.62 -7.36 -2.32
CA LEU A 25 -9.56 -8.08 -3.04
C LEU A 25 -8.46 -8.60 -2.11
N LEU A 26 -8.18 -7.91 -1.00
CA LEU A 26 -7.32 -8.44 0.05
C LEU A 26 -7.93 -9.71 0.65
N LEU A 27 -9.20 -9.65 1.04
CA LEU A 27 -9.91 -10.77 1.65
C LEU A 27 -9.93 -11.99 0.70
N ALA A 28 -10.17 -11.76 -0.57
CA ALA A 28 -10.29 -12.81 -1.58
C ALA A 28 -8.95 -13.51 -1.89
N HIS A 29 -7.84 -12.76 -1.90
CA HIS A 29 -6.59 -13.25 -2.47
C HIS A 29 -5.45 -13.44 -1.45
N TRP A 30 -5.62 -12.99 -0.19
CA TRP A 30 -4.56 -13.06 0.81
C TRP A 30 -4.02 -14.48 1.04
N SER A 31 -4.92 -15.46 1.06
CA SER A 31 -4.55 -16.87 1.27
C SER A 31 -3.61 -17.42 0.19
N ALA A 32 -3.58 -16.81 -1.01
CA ALA A 32 -2.66 -17.20 -2.09
C ALA A 32 -1.18 -16.99 -1.73
N LEU A 33 -0.91 -16.14 -0.73
CA LEU A 33 0.46 -15.93 -0.24
C LEU A 33 0.94 -17.08 0.66
N ALA A 34 0.05 -17.93 1.17
CA ALA A 34 0.36 -19.09 2.03
C ALA A 34 1.38 -18.75 3.14
N LEU A 35 1.13 -17.67 3.89
CA LEU A 35 2.00 -17.20 4.97
C LEU A 35 1.76 -18.01 6.25
N ALA A 36 2.83 -18.21 7.04
CA ALA A 36 2.69 -18.75 8.38
C ALA A 36 2.04 -17.72 9.33
N SER A 37 1.32 -18.19 10.35
CA SER A 37 0.85 -17.33 11.43
C SER A 37 2.03 -16.64 12.12
N GLY A 38 1.85 -15.39 12.56
CA GLY A 38 2.91 -14.57 13.13
C GLY A 38 3.87 -13.94 12.13
N SER A 39 3.73 -14.23 10.82
CA SER A 39 4.51 -13.55 9.79
C SER A 39 4.35 -12.05 9.84
N GLN A 40 5.44 -11.30 9.65
CA GLN A 40 5.37 -9.85 9.52
C GLN A 40 5.02 -9.44 8.11
N VAL A 41 4.05 -8.54 7.99
CA VAL A 41 3.56 -7.96 6.71
C VAL A 41 3.93 -6.49 6.67
N PHE A 42 4.67 -6.10 5.65
CA PHE A 42 4.97 -4.71 5.36
C PHE A 42 3.83 -4.06 4.56
N VAL A 43 3.38 -2.89 4.99
CA VAL A 43 2.33 -2.10 4.31
C VAL A 43 2.86 -0.69 4.06
N PRO A 44 3.42 -0.42 2.88
CA PRO A 44 3.92 0.91 2.52
C PRO A 44 2.78 1.91 2.29
N LEU A 45 3.01 3.19 2.60
CA LEU A 45 2.04 4.29 2.41
C LEU A 45 0.67 3.94 3.02
N ALA A 46 0.71 3.43 4.25
CA ALA A 46 -0.38 2.70 4.89
C ALA A 46 -1.66 3.55 5.12
N GLY A 47 -1.53 4.89 5.17
CA GLY A 47 -2.64 5.76 5.52
C GLY A 47 -3.24 5.40 6.87
N LYS A 48 -4.57 5.34 6.92
CA LYS A 48 -5.36 4.81 8.03
C LYS A 48 -6.21 3.60 7.61
N SER A 49 -5.64 2.73 6.75
CA SER A 49 -6.38 1.62 6.14
C SER A 49 -6.86 0.59 7.16
N LEU A 50 -8.12 0.16 7.02
CA LEU A 50 -8.68 -0.95 7.78
C LEU A 50 -8.03 -2.29 7.42
N ASP A 51 -7.33 -2.37 6.30
CA ASP A 51 -6.56 -3.55 5.90
C ASP A 51 -5.51 -3.93 6.95
N LEU A 52 -4.93 -2.93 7.67
CA LEU A 52 -3.98 -3.17 8.76
C LEU A 52 -4.62 -3.96 9.90
N VAL A 53 -5.84 -3.57 10.29
CA VAL A 53 -6.59 -4.25 11.36
C VAL A 53 -6.97 -5.66 10.92
N TRP A 54 -7.40 -5.81 9.67
CA TRP A 54 -7.75 -7.12 9.13
C TRP A 54 -6.54 -8.05 9.08
N LEU A 55 -5.38 -7.59 8.61
CA LEU A 55 -4.14 -8.38 8.59
C LEU A 55 -3.72 -8.82 10.00
N ALA A 56 -3.81 -7.94 10.98
CA ALA A 56 -3.53 -8.28 12.38
C ALA A 56 -4.52 -9.33 12.92
N ALA A 57 -5.81 -9.21 12.56
CA ALA A 57 -6.84 -10.21 12.94
C ALA A 57 -6.62 -11.58 12.27
N GLN A 58 -5.89 -11.66 11.14
CA GLN A 58 -5.44 -12.92 10.56
C GLN A 58 -4.23 -13.53 11.28
N GLY A 59 -3.75 -12.91 12.37
CA GLY A 59 -2.62 -13.39 13.16
C GLY A 59 -1.26 -12.97 12.61
N HIS A 60 -1.19 -11.90 11.83
CA HIS A 60 0.06 -11.34 11.31
C HIS A 60 0.52 -10.14 12.15
N ARG A 61 1.85 -9.97 12.25
CA ARG A 61 2.43 -8.70 12.68
C ARG A 61 2.40 -7.74 11.49
N VAL A 62 1.96 -6.52 11.70
CA VAL A 62 1.81 -5.52 10.63
C VAL A 62 2.75 -4.36 10.87
N LEU A 63 3.64 -4.12 9.93
CA LEU A 63 4.52 -2.95 9.88
C LEU A 63 4.05 -2.00 8.78
N GLY A 64 3.39 -0.92 9.16
CA GLY A 64 2.99 0.13 8.23
C GLY A 64 3.95 1.31 8.26
N VAL A 65 4.12 1.99 7.13
CA VAL A 65 4.82 3.28 7.06
C VAL A 65 3.90 4.30 6.41
N GLU A 66 3.74 5.43 7.09
CA GLU A 66 2.87 6.52 6.65
C GLU A 66 3.56 7.87 6.90
N LEU A 67 3.55 8.72 5.89
CA LEU A 67 4.20 10.02 5.94
C LEU A 67 3.41 11.03 6.79
N SER A 68 2.07 10.94 6.79
CA SER A 68 1.18 11.89 7.44
C SER A 68 0.97 11.57 8.92
N PRO A 69 1.43 12.41 9.86
CA PRO A 69 1.15 12.21 11.28
C PRO A 69 -0.35 12.30 11.60
N LEU A 70 -1.13 13.03 10.78
CA LEU A 70 -2.58 13.09 10.92
C LEU A 70 -3.23 11.75 10.60
N ALA A 71 -2.79 11.07 9.53
CA ALA A 71 -3.28 9.74 9.17
C ALA A 71 -3.02 8.72 10.28
N VAL A 72 -1.79 8.71 10.81
CA VAL A 72 -1.40 7.83 11.92
C VAL A 72 -2.25 8.10 13.15
N ALA A 73 -2.42 9.38 13.54
CA ALA A 73 -3.22 9.73 14.70
C ALA A 73 -4.69 9.32 14.53
N GLN A 74 -5.27 9.55 13.35
CA GLN A 74 -6.64 9.14 13.02
C GLN A 74 -6.81 7.62 13.07
N PHE A 75 -5.85 6.84 12.53
CA PHE A 75 -5.89 5.39 12.58
C PHE A 75 -6.10 4.88 14.01
N PHE A 76 -5.23 5.27 14.94
CA PHE A 76 -5.32 4.79 16.32
C PHE A 76 -6.58 5.30 17.04
N ALA A 77 -6.98 6.56 16.81
CA ALA A 77 -8.17 7.13 17.41
C ALA A 77 -9.46 6.44 16.93
N GLU A 78 -9.62 6.21 15.63
CA GLU A 78 -10.80 5.60 15.04
C GLU A 78 -10.97 4.13 15.44
N HIS A 79 -9.87 3.44 15.75
CA HIS A 79 -9.92 2.06 16.25
C HIS A 79 -9.89 1.95 17.78
N GLY A 80 -9.94 3.06 18.52
CA GLY A 80 -9.88 3.06 19.99
C GLY A 80 -8.60 2.44 20.56
N LEU A 81 -7.51 2.51 19.81
CA LEU A 81 -6.21 1.96 20.20
C LEU A 81 -5.35 3.02 20.87
N THR A 82 -4.69 2.64 21.97
CA THR A 82 -3.69 3.50 22.64
C THR A 82 -2.29 2.97 22.34
N PRO A 83 -1.54 3.60 21.41
CA PRO A 83 -0.24 3.08 21.02
C PRO A 83 0.84 3.42 22.06
N GLN A 84 1.80 2.52 22.21
CA GLN A 84 3.11 2.85 22.75
C GLN A 84 3.89 3.61 21.67
N VAL A 85 4.62 4.66 22.09
CA VAL A 85 5.31 5.55 21.16
C VAL A 85 6.80 5.59 21.48
N HIS A 86 7.64 5.49 20.45
CA HIS A 86 9.08 5.73 20.56
C HIS A 86 9.62 6.34 19.24
N ASP A 87 10.79 6.93 19.31
CA ASP A 87 11.46 7.50 18.13
C ASP A 87 12.61 6.59 17.68
N SER A 88 12.86 6.52 16.38
CA SER A 88 14.01 5.89 15.76
C SER A 88 14.55 6.73 14.61
N ARG A 89 15.59 6.24 13.93
CA ARG A 89 16.12 6.88 12.72
C ARG A 89 15.14 6.87 11.54
N TYR A 90 14.12 6.00 11.57
CA TYR A 90 13.09 5.89 10.52
C TYR A 90 11.90 6.83 10.73
N GLY A 91 11.76 7.40 11.92
CA GLY A 91 10.67 8.27 12.33
C GLY A 91 10.09 7.89 13.68
N ARG A 92 8.87 8.34 13.94
CA ARG A 92 8.15 8.05 15.17
C ARG A 92 7.30 6.80 15.00
N HIS A 93 7.50 5.83 15.87
CA HIS A 93 6.80 4.55 15.91
C HIS A 93 5.60 4.63 16.84
N TYR A 94 4.50 4.04 16.39
CA TYR A 94 3.25 3.90 17.13
C TYR A 94 2.85 2.43 17.09
N ARG A 95 2.88 1.76 18.25
CA ARG A 95 2.61 0.32 18.34
C ARG A 95 1.45 0.02 19.27
N ALA A 96 0.44 -0.72 18.76
CA ALA A 96 -0.64 -1.27 19.56
C ALA A 96 -0.94 -2.71 19.12
N GLY A 97 -0.78 -3.67 20.02
CA GLY A 97 -0.89 -5.11 19.70
C GLY A 97 0.08 -5.51 18.60
N GLU A 98 -0.44 -6.13 17.55
CA GLU A 98 0.34 -6.61 16.41
C GLU A 98 0.55 -5.55 15.32
N ILE A 99 0.05 -4.33 15.50
CA ILE A 99 0.17 -3.26 14.51
C ILE A 99 1.21 -2.25 14.98
N GLU A 100 2.17 -1.97 14.12
CA GLU A 100 3.13 -0.90 14.26
C GLU A 100 3.07 0.02 13.04
N LEU A 101 2.90 1.33 13.27
CA LEU A 101 2.99 2.35 12.24
C LEU A 101 4.21 3.24 12.49
N ILE A 102 5.08 3.35 11.49
CA ILE A 102 6.16 4.33 11.48
C ILE A 102 5.64 5.59 10.78
N CYS A 103 5.56 6.69 11.52
CA CYS A 103 5.33 8.01 10.93
C CYS A 103 6.66 8.53 10.36
N GLY A 104 6.86 8.33 9.04
CA GLY A 104 8.13 8.63 8.39
C GLY A 104 8.07 8.48 6.87
N ASP A 105 9.20 8.78 6.22
CA ASP A 105 9.35 8.59 4.78
C ASP A 105 9.71 7.12 4.49
N VAL A 106 8.93 6.46 3.66
CA VAL A 106 9.17 5.08 3.22
C VAL A 106 10.54 4.90 2.55
N PHE A 107 11.05 5.94 1.90
CA PHE A 107 12.39 5.95 1.29
C PHE A 107 13.54 6.14 2.29
N GLY A 108 13.23 6.39 3.56
CA GLY A 108 14.21 6.41 4.65
C GLY A 108 14.45 5.07 5.30
N LEU A 109 13.70 4.03 4.90
CA LEU A 109 13.90 2.66 5.41
C LEU A 109 15.16 2.02 4.81
N ASP A 110 15.70 1.03 5.52
CA ASP A 110 16.78 0.17 5.06
C ASP A 110 16.44 -1.32 5.30
N ALA A 111 17.36 -2.20 4.93
CA ALA A 111 17.17 -3.64 5.06
C ALA A 111 16.97 -4.10 6.52
N GLU A 112 17.50 -3.37 7.51
CA GLU A 112 17.31 -3.69 8.93
C GLU A 112 15.86 -3.47 9.36
N ALA A 113 15.23 -2.36 8.89
CA ALA A 113 13.82 -2.08 9.19
C ALA A 113 12.86 -3.15 8.64
N LEU A 114 13.22 -3.78 7.53
CA LEU A 114 12.38 -4.74 6.81
C LEU A 114 12.82 -6.20 6.99
N ALA A 115 13.84 -6.44 7.81
CA ALA A 115 14.51 -7.76 7.93
C ALA A 115 13.56 -8.92 8.29
N ASP A 116 12.52 -8.65 9.06
CA ASP A 116 11.54 -9.65 9.52
C ASP A 116 10.32 -9.80 8.57
N CYS A 117 10.24 -8.99 7.50
CA CYS A 117 9.08 -8.99 6.62
C CYS A 117 9.03 -10.24 5.75
N ALA A 118 8.01 -11.06 5.96
CA ALA A 118 7.72 -12.24 5.14
C ALA A 118 6.82 -11.92 3.95
N ALA A 119 6.10 -10.79 4.01
CA ALA A 119 5.25 -10.33 2.92
C ALA A 119 5.19 -8.82 2.84
N VAL A 120 4.80 -8.33 1.65
CA VAL A 120 4.39 -6.94 1.39
C VAL A 120 2.95 -6.92 0.87
N TYR A 121 2.14 -6.02 1.41
CA TYR A 121 0.81 -5.71 0.91
C TYR A 121 0.80 -4.29 0.34
N ASP A 122 0.74 -4.21 -0.98
CA ASP A 122 0.74 -2.95 -1.72
C ASP A 122 -0.65 -2.69 -2.33
N ARG A 123 -1.41 -1.88 -1.64
CA ARG A 123 -2.69 -1.34 -2.14
C ARG A 123 -2.65 0.18 -2.01
N ALA A 124 -2.90 0.86 -3.10
CA ALA A 124 -2.87 2.32 -3.21
C ALA A 124 -1.49 2.97 -3.04
N ALA A 125 -0.41 2.21 -2.83
CA ALA A 125 0.96 2.74 -2.72
C ALA A 125 1.60 2.93 -4.10
N LEU A 126 1.82 1.87 -4.87
CA LEU A 126 2.43 1.96 -6.20
C LEU A 126 1.70 2.95 -7.11
N ILE A 127 0.37 2.90 -7.13
CA ILE A 127 -0.48 3.77 -7.95
C ILE A 127 -0.55 5.23 -7.46
N ALA A 128 -0.07 5.52 -6.25
CA ALA A 128 0.06 6.89 -5.73
C ALA A 128 1.28 7.62 -6.29
N LEU A 129 2.24 6.89 -6.85
CA LEU A 129 3.55 7.39 -7.25
C LEU A 129 3.61 7.65 -8.75
N PRO A 130 4.15 8.82 -9.20
CA PRO A 130 4.42 9.05 -10.60
C PRO A 130 5.55 8.13 -11.09
N PRO A 131 5.66 7.87 -12.43
CA PRO A 131 6.57 6.84 -12.95
C PRO A 131 8.03 6.90 -12.47
N PRO A 132 8.70 8.08 -12.32
CA PRO A 132 10.06 8.09 -11.78
C PRO A 132 10.18 7.62 -10.33
N LEU A 133 9.22 8.03 -9.45
CA LEU A 133 9.20 7.59 -8.06
C LEU A 133 8.76 6.13 -7.94
N ARG A 134 7.90 5.64 -8.81
CA ARG A 134 7.47 4.24 -8.87
C ARG A 134 8.65 3.30 -9.14
N ARG A 135 9.53 3.68 -10.10
CA ARG A 135 10.77 2.94 -10.36
C ARG A 135 11.66 2.92 -9.12
N ARG A 136 11.87 4.07 -8.49
CA ARG A 136 12.64 4.16 -7.25
C ARG A 136 12.03 3.28 -6.15
N TYR A 137 10.71 3.33 -5.98
CA TYR A 137 9.97 2.55 -5.00
C TYR A 137 10.20 1.03 -5.17
N VAL A 138 10.15 0.53 -6.40
CA VAL A 138 10.38 -0.90 -6.64
C VAL A 138 11.88 -1.24 -6.53
N HIS A 139 12.76 -0.49 -7.15
CA HIS A 139 14.18 -0.84 -7.27
C HIS A 139 15.00 -0.52 -6.00
N GLU A 140 14.57 0.41 -5.16
CA GLU A 140 15.27 0.76 -3.93
C GLU A 140 14.56 0.18 -2.70
N LEU A 141 13.23 0.35 -2.54
CA LEU A 141 12.52 -0.09 -1.35
C LEU A 141 12.19 -1.60 -1.37
N HIS A 142 11.56 -2.10 -2.46
CA HIS A 142 11.23 -3.53 -2.53
C HIS A 142 12.48 -4.43 -2.59
N ALA A 143 13.60 -3.90 -3.09
CA ALA A 143 14.89 -4.60 -3.06
C ALA A 143 15.46 -4.79 -1.64
N LEU A 144 14.96 -4.05 -0.64
CA LEU A 144 15.35 -4.21 0.77
C LEU A 144 14.61 -5.37 1.46
N LEU A 145 13.54 -5.88 0.85
CA LEU A 145 12.77 -6.98 1.42
C LEU A 145 13.57 -8.28 1.39
N PRO A 146 13.43 -9.14 2.41
CA PRO A 146 14.17 -10.40 2.48
C PRO A 146 13.91 -11.30 1.28
N ALA A 147 14.90 -12.11 0.92
CA ALA A 147 14.73 -13.15 -0.08
C ALA A 147 13.60 -14.11 0.32
N GLY A 148 12.69 -14.39 -0.63
CA GLY A 148 11.49 -15.21 -0.36
C GLY A 148 10.31 -14.45 0.26
N CYS A 149 10.42 -13.13 0.45
CA CYS A 149 9.27 -12.28 0.74
C CYS A 149 8.24 -12.44 -0.38
N ARG A 150 6.95 -12.47 -0.03
CA ARG A 150 5.83 -12.60 -0.96
C ARG A 150 5.05 -11.30 -1.02
N GLY A 151 4.39 -11.03 -2.15
CA GLY A 151 3.64 -9.79 -2.31
C GLY A 151 2.21 -10.00 -2.77
N LEU A 152 1.29 -9.18 -2.25
CA LEU A 152 -0.01 -8.95 -2.85
C LEU A 152 -0.05 -7.49 -3.31
N LEU A 153 -0.07 -7.29 -4.62
CA LEU A 153 -0.11 -5.96 -5.24
C LEU A 153 -1.45 -5.75 -5.93
N ILE A 154 -2.08 -4.61 -5.68
CA ILE A 154 -3.35 -4.21 -6.32
C ILE A 154 -3.12 -2.91 -7.08
N THR A 155 -3.35 -2.96 -8.40
CA THR A 155 -3.20 -1.80 -9.28
C THR A 155 -4.50 -1.38 -9.94
N LEU A 156 -4.45 -0.24 -10.63
CA LEU A 156 -5.51 0.28 -11.48
C LEU A 156 -4.97 0.45 -12.91
N GLU A 157 -5.74 -0.02 -13.89
CA GLU A 157 -5.46 0.19 -15.30
C GLU A 157 -6.59 1.00 -15.94
N TYR A 158 -6.22 2.10 -16.58
CA TYR A 158 -7.09 2.93 -17.40
C TYR A 158 -6.26 3.65 -18.46
N PRO A 159 -6.84 4.19 -19.54
CA PRO A 159 -6.08 4.93 -20.53
C PRO A 159 -5.36 6.13 -19.89
N PRO A 160 -4.01 6.17 -19.86
CA PRO A 160 -3.26 7.15 -19.07
C PRO A 160 -3.37 8.58 -19.60
N HIS A 161 -3.85 8.75 -20.85
CA HIS A 161 -4.10 10.06 -21.44
C HIS A 161 -5.44 10.68 -21.04
N GLU A 162 -6.37 9.88 -20.49
CA GLU A 162 -7.71 10.32 -20.09
C GLU A 162 -7.73 10.95 -18.68
N LYS A 163 -6.78 10.58 -17.82
CA LYS A 163 -6.72 11.11 -16.45
C LYS A 163 -5.29 11.23 -15.95
N GLN A 164 -5.00 12.36 -15.32
CA GLN A 164 -3.76 12.60 -14.58
C GLN A 164 -3.93 12.11 -13.13
N GLY A 165 -3.01 11.23 -12.69
CA GLY A 165 -3.02 10.74 -11.29
C GLY A 165 -2.65 11.79 -10.24
N PRO A 166 -2.66 11.47 -8.95
CA PRO A 166 -2.97 10.16 -8.37
C PRO A 166 -4.48 9.89 -8.21
N PRO A 167 -4.93 8.62 -8.24
CA PRO A 167 -4.12 7.43 -8.54
C PRO A 167 -3.70 7.39 -10.01
N PHE A 168 -2.49 6.89 -10.27
CA PHE A 168 -1.97 6.72 -11.63
C PHE A 168 -2.36 5.35 -12.20
N ALA A 169 -2.57 5.28 -13.51
CA ALA A 169 -2.66 4.00 -14.20
C ALA A 169 -1.31 3.26 -14.12
N VAL A 170 -1.37 1.95 -13.85
CA VAL A 170 -0.21 1.05 -13.86
C VAL A 170 -0.60 -0.21 -14.61
N ALA A 171 -0.21 -0.28 -15.87
CA ALA A 171 -0.53 -1.41 -16.74
C ALA A 171 0.28 -2.67 -16.34
N GLU A 172 -0.27 -3.85 -16.64
CA GLU A 172 0.41 -5.14 -16.38
C GLU A 172 1.81 -5.19 -16.99
N ALA A 173 2.01 -4.62 -18.19
CA ALA A 173 3.33 -4.57 -18.82
C ALA A 173 4.34 -3.79 -17.96
N GLU A 174 3.92 -2.68 -17.33
CA GLU A 174 4.76 -1.91 -16.41
C GLU A 174 5.03 -2.68 -15.11
N VAL A 175 4.03 -3.37 -14.55
CA VAL A 175 4.25 -4.24 -13.38
C VAL A 175 5.29 -5.31 -13.67
N ARG A 176 5.20 -5.98 -14.83
CA ARG A 176 6.17 -6.99 -15.25
C ARG A 176 7.57 -6.42 -15.51
N GLU A 177 7.65 -5.21 -16.05
CA GLU A 177 8.94 -4.50 -16.24
C GLU A 177 9.57 -4.16 -14.88
N LEU A 178 8.79 -3.61 -13.94
CA LEU A 178 9.27 -3.14 -12.65
C LEU A 178 9.71 -4.30 -11.72
N TYR A 179 8.90 -5.36 -11.66
CA TYR A 179 9.07 -6.45 -10.70
C TYR A 179 9.71 -7.72 -11.29
N GLY A 180 9.58 -7.94 -12.61
CA GLY A 180 9.93 -9.22 -13.24
C GLY A 180 11.40 -9.64 -13.17
N ARG A 181 12.30 -8.75 -12.75
CA ARG A 181 13.70 -9.07 -12.51
C ARG A 181 13.88 -9.89 -11.22
N ASP A 182 13.21 -9.48 -10.14
CA ASP A 182 13.49 -9.94 -8.78
C ASP A 182 12.29 -10.72 -8.18
N TRP A 183 11.13 -10.62 -8.82
CA TRP A 183 9.87 -11.21 -8.38
C TRP A 183 9.22 -12.07 -9.47
N ARG A 184 8.53 -13.14 -9.05
CA ARG A 184 7.65 -13.89 -9.94
C ARG A 184 6.27 -13.25 -9.98
N VAL A 185 5.97 -12.50 -11.02
CA VAL A 185 4.69 -11.80 -11.18
C VAL A 185 3.62 -12.75 -11.74
N GLU A 186 2.58 -13.00 -10.96
CA GLU A 186 1.40 -13.78 -11.35
C GLU A 186 0.14 -12.93 -11.20
N THR A 187 -0.66 -12.83 -12.27
CA THR A 187 -1.95 -12.14 -12.23
C THR A 187 -2.99 -13.09 -11.63
N LEU A 188 -3.57 -12.73 -10.49
CA LEU A 188 -4.59 -13.51 -9.80
C LEU A 188 -6.00 -13.15 -10.25
N GLU A 189 -6.26 -11.87 -10.45
CA GLU A 189 -7.57 -11.36 -10.86
C GLU A 189 -7.42 -10.08 -11.68
N ARG A 190 -8.35 -9.90 -12.64
CA ARG A 190 -8.58 -8.65 -13.39
C ARG A 190 -10.08 -8.40 -13.42
N ARG A 191 -10.52 -7.23 -13.00
CA ARG A 191 -11.94 -6.88 -12.91
C ARG A 191 -12.19 -5.49 -13.45
N ASP A 192 -13.19 -5.33 -14.31
CA ASP A 192 -13.73 -4.02 -14.68
C ASP A 192 -14.46 -3.42 -13.48
N ILE A 193 -14.08 -2.20 -13.13
CA ILE A 193 -14.62 -1.45 -11.99
C ILE A 193 -15.14 -0.06 -12.37
N LEU A 194 -15.16 0.30 -13.65
CA LEU A 194 -15.49 1.66 -14.07
C LEU A 194 -16.86 2.10 -13.56
N ALA A 195 -17.88 1.23 -13.66
CA ALA A 195 -19.24 1.53 -13.19
C ALA A 195 -19.33 1.81 -11.68
N GLN A 196 -18.33 1.33 -10.91
CA GLN A 196 -18.22 1.52 -9.45
C GLN A 196 -17.42 2.77 -9.08
N GLN A 197 -16.91 3.51 -10.08
CA GLN A 197 -16.01 4.65 -9.91
C GLN A 197 -16.62 5.92 -10.56
N PRO A 198 -17.71 6.47 -9.99
CA PRO A 198 -18.43 7.59 -10.62
C PRO A 198 -17.56 8.84 -10.82
N GLY A 199 -16.56 9.06 -9.98
CA GLY A 199 -15.59 10.15 -10.14
C GLY A 199 -14.75 10.01 -11.42
N PHE A 200 -14.33 8.79 -11.75
CA PHE A 200 -13.58 8.52 -13.00
C PHE A 200 -14.48 8.65 -14.22
N VAL A 201 -15.71 8.16 -14.15
CA VAL A 201 -16.73 8.34 -15.21
C VAL A 201 -16.96 9.82 -15.48
N ALA A 202 -17.13 10.63 -14.43
CA ALA A 202 -17.37 12.08 -14.55
C ALA A 202 -16.16 12.83 -15.17
N GLU A 203 -14.95 12.31 -15.00
CA GLU A 203 -13.74 12.84 -15.62
C GLU A 203 -13.51 12.32 -17.05
N GLY A 204 -14.40 11.47 -17.59
CA GLY A 204 -14.36 10.99 -18.97
C GLY A 204 -13.50 9.72 -19.18
N VAL A 205 -13.14 9.02 -18.12
CA VAL A 205 -12.43 7.74 -18.23
C VAL A 205 -13.33 6.70 -18.90
N SER A 206 -12.86 6.11 -20.00
CA SER A 206 -13.64 5.20 -20.86
C SER A 206 -13.58 3.74 -20.43
N LYS A 207 -12.52 3.33 -19.73
CA LYS A 207 -12.29 1.98 -19.22
C LYS A 207 -11.47 2.04 -17.93
N MET A 208 -11.83 1.20 -16.95
CA MET A 208 -11.05 1.10 -15.72
C MET A 208 -11.10 -0.32 -15.16
N GLU A 209 -9.94 -0.90 -14.97
CA GLU A 209 -9.80 -2.24 -14.37
C GLU A 209 -8.96 -2.13 -13.10
N THR A 210 -9.28 -2.95 -12.10
CA THR A 210 -8.37 -3.28 -11.01
C THR A 210 -7.72 -4.63 -11.31
N VAL A 211 -6.43 -4.73 -11.00
CA VAL A 211 -5.67 -5.96 -11.21
C VAL A 211 -4.95 -6.35 -9.95
N VAL A 212 -5.05 -7.63 -9.59
CA VAL A 212 -4.40 -8.22 -8.42
C VAL A 212 -3.27 -9.12 -8.86
N TYR A 213 -2.10 -8.90 -8.28
CA TYR A 213 -0.91 -9.72 -8.57
C TYR A 213 -0.40 -10.38 -7.29
N ARG A 214 0.07 -11.61 -7.43
CA ARG A 214 1.00 -12.25 -6.51
C ARG A 214 2.42 -12.02 -7.01
N LEU A 215 3.27 -11.57 -6.10
CA LEU A 215 4.69 -11.37 -6.29
C LEU A 215 5.48 -12.42 -5.49
#